data_82f8f7c4609d3eb07d8740c318003793
#
_entry.id   82f8f7c4609d3eb07d8740c318003793
#
_cell.length_a   1.000
_cell.length_b   1.000
_cell.length_c   1.000
_cell.angle_alpha   90.00
_cell.angle_beta   90.00
_cell.angle_gamma   90.00
#
_symmetry.space_group_name_H-M   'P 1'
#
loop_
_entity.id
_entity.type
_entity.pdbx_description
1 polymer ?
#
loop_
_entity_poly.entity_id
_entity_poly.type
_entity_poly.pdbx_seq_one_letter_code
_entity_poly.pdbx_strand_id
1 'polypeptide(L)'
;MKQILLSLLCLLSFTATAQEARDKNILAALRHGWNFELRAGLSMGGTAPIPMPREIRGVEKYNPKLNVHVEGQASKWFDPHWGLVMGLRMEQKGMVTGARVKNYHTSLLLGEGAEVSGNWTGYVESNYAASSIVLPISAAYKVNDHGKLQAGLYAGYRFDGSFTGHVTDGHFRMGSPVGERVDFPADKQATYDFSGELSRFEAGMQVGGSWRAYRHFLVYGELRASFTPIFPGSFATLTTKLYPIYVCTGFSYHF
;
A
#
# COMPACT_ATOMS: atom_id res chain seq x y z
N MET A 1 4.59 -7.23 17.84
CA MET A 1 5.00 -8.14 16.77
C MET A 1 4.98 -9.62 17.18
N LYS A 2 5.62 -10.04 18.29
CA LYS A 2 5.61 -11.45 18.74
C LYS A 2 4.21 -12.00 19.03
N GLN A 3 3.27 -11.19 19.53
CA GLN A 3 1.90 -11.64 19.85
C GLN A 3 1.02 -11.85 18.61
N ILE A 4 1.27 -11.09 17.53
CA ILE A 4 0.54 -11.24 16.25
C ILE A 4 0.99 -12.51 15.52
N LEU A 5 2.29 -12.82 15.58
CA LEU A 5 2.80 -14.08 15.03
C LEU A 5 2.26 -15.30 15.76
N LEU A 6 2.12 -15.21 17.10
CA LEU A 6 1.55 -16.27 17.92
C LEU A 6 0.06 -16.50 17.64
N SER A 7 -0.71 -15.42 17.43
CA SER A 7 -2.14 -15.53 17.08
C SER A 7 -2.35 -16.10 15.68
N LEU A 8 -1.45 -15.80 14.73
CA LEU A 8 -1.49 -16.41 13.39
C LEU A 8 -1.14 -17.91 13.42
N LEU A 9 -0.18 -18.30 14.26
CA LEU A 9 0.16 -19.71 14.49
C LEU A 9 -0.98 -20.47 15.20
N CYS A 10 -1.66 -19.83 16.15
CA CYS A 10 -2.84 -20.43 16.80
C CYS A 10 -4.02 -20.61 15.83
N LEU A 11 -4.25 -19.69 14.89
CA LEU A 11 -5.27 -19.86 13.84
C LEU A 11 -4.95 -21.04 12.90
N LEU A 12 -3.70 -21.31 12.64
CA LEU A 12 -3.25 -22.48 11.85
C LEU A 12 -3.36 -23.80 12.63
N SER A 13 -3.26 -23.78 13.97
CA SER A 13 -3.37 -24.98 14.79
C SER A 13 -4.81 -25.39 15.11
N PHE A 14 -5.79 -24.48 15.00
CA PHE A 14 -7.21 -24.81 15.17
C PHE A 14 -7.78 -25.69 14.04
N THR A 15 -7.08 -25.83 12.91
CA THR A 15 -7.48 -26.72 11.82
C THR A 15 -7.11 -28.20 12.05
N ALA A 16 -6.37 -28.51 13.12
CA ALA A 16 -5.82 -29.85 13.33
C ALA A 16 -6.62 -30.76 14.28
N THR A 17 -7.65 -30.26 14.96
CA THR A 17 -8.33 -31.06 15.99
C THR A 17 -9.85 -30.91 16.05
N ALA A 18 -10.55 -30.76 14.92
CA ALA A 18 -12.00 -30.67 14.90
C ALA A 18 -12.65 -31.82 14.13
N GLN A 19 -13.24 -32.73 14.89
CA GLN A 19 -14.36 -33.65 14.62
C GLN A 19 -14.50 -34.25 13.21
N GLU A 20 -14.21 -35.54 13.15
CA GLU A 20 -13.75 -36.29 11.98
C GLU A 20 -14.79 -36.75 10.95
N ALA A 21 -16.07 -36.59 11.06
CA ALA A 21 -16.97 -37.18 10.06
C ALA A 21 -18.06 -36.25 9.52
N ARG A 22 -18.57 -35.33 10.32
CA ARG A 22 -19.67 -34.45 9.91
C ARG A 22 -19.16 -33.20 9.18
N ASP A 23 -17.95 -32.75 9.53
CA ASP A 23 -17.35 -31.55 8.96
C ASP A 23 -16.71 -31.81 7.59
N LYS A 24 -16.29 -33.04 7.28
CA LYS A 24 -15.74 -33.42 5.97
C LYS A 24 -16.77 -33.20 4.84
N ASN A 25 -18.05 -33.47 5.10
CA ASN A 25 -19.09 -33.28 4.07
C ASN A 25 -19.46 -31.82 3.86
N ILE A 26 -19.46 -30.99 4.90
CA ILE A 26 -19.73 -29.54 4.81
C ILE A 26 -18.54 -28.84 4.16
N LEU A 27 -17.32 -29.15 4.58
CA LEU A 27 -16.11 -28.62 3.97
C LEU A 27 -15.95 -29.08 2.51
N ALA A 28 -16.30 -30.33 2.20
CA ALA A 28 -16.30 -30.81 0.82
C ALA A 28 -17.35 -30.10 -0.03
N ALA A 29 -18.54 -29.85 0.50
CA ALA A 29 -19.58 -29.09 -0.21
C ALA A 29 -19.22 -27.61 -0.39
N LEU A 30 -18.57 -26.99 0.59
CA LEU A 30 -18.04 -25.62 0.47
C LEU A 30 -16.86 -25.53 -0.51
N ARG A 31 -16.02 -26.56 -0.59
CA ARG A 31 -14.91 -26.63 -1.55
C ARG A 31 -15.36 -26.97 -2.97
N HIS A 32 -16.57 -27.48 -3.15
CA HIS A 32 -17.03 -27.91 -4.46
C HIS A 32 -17.08 -26.72 -5.45
N GLY A 33 -16.21 -26.79 -6.46
CA GLY A 33 -16.10 -25.75 -7.50
C GLY A 33 -15.25 -24.52 -7.13
N TRP A 34 -14.65 -24.49 -5.93
CA TRP A 34 -13.69 -23.46 -5.54
C TRP A 34 -12.25 -23.99 -5.58
N ASN A 35 -11.37 -23.18 -6.14
CA ASN A 35 -9.92 -23.42 -6.12
C ASN A 35 -9.28 -22.42 -5.17
N PHE A 36 -8.34 -22.89 -4.37
CA PHE A 36 -7.63 -22.08 -3.38
C PHE A 36 -6.18 -21.88 -3.79
N GLU A 37 -5.67 -20.67 -3.52
CA GLU A 37 -4.30 -20.29 -3.87
C GLU A 37 -3.73 -19.43 -2.72
N LEU A 38 -2.51 -19.74 -2.30
CA LEU A 38 -1.76 -18.92 -1.35
C LEU A 38 -0.65 -18.21 -2.10
N ARG A 39 -0.56 -16.90 -1.93
CA ARG A 39 0.42 -16.01 -2.57
C ARG A 39 1.33 -15.36 -1.55
N ALA A 40 2.58 -15.22 -1.91
CA ALA A 40 3.54 -14.41 -1.19
C ALA A 40 4.42 -13.66 -2.18
N GLY A 41 4.75 -12.42 -1.87
CA GLY A 41 5.53 -11.61 -2.79
C GLY A 41 6.00 -10.28 -2.25
N LEU A 42 6.59 -9.52 -3.15
CA LEU A 42 7.13 -8.19 -2.92
C LEU A 42 6.31 -7.16 -3.70
N SER A 43 6.21 -5.98 -3.11
CA SER A 43 5.58 -4.82 -3.74
C SER A 43 6.60 -3.71 -3.88
N MET A 44 6.68 -3.12 -5.07
CA MET A 44 7.53 -1.96 -5.37
C MET A 44 6.64 -0.83 -5.86
N GLY A 45 6.85 0.37 -5.33
CA GLY A 45 6.04 1.52 -5.69
C GLY A 45 6.04 2.57 -4.60
N GLY A 46 5.05 3.44 -4.64
CA GLY A 46 4.95 4.52 -3.67
C GLY A 46 3.66 5.30 -3.78
N THR A 47 3.64 6.46 -3.15
CA THR A 47 2.54 7.41 -3.28
C THR A 47 2.93 8.49 -4.29
N ALA A 48 2.11 8.66 -5.31
CA ALA A 48 2.32 9.65 -6.35
C ALA A 48 1.36 10.84 -6.18
N PRO A 49 1.84 12.08 -6.33
CA PRO A 49 0.98 13.25 -6.40
C PRO A 49 0.26 13.27 -7.76
N ILE A 50 -1.07 13.23 -7.74
CA ILE A 50 -1.87 13.27 -8.97
C ILE A 50 -2.99 14.32 -8.83
N PRO A 51 -2.99 15.38 -9.64
CA PRO A 51 -1.93 15.76 -10.61
C PRO A 51 -0.64 16.22 -9.92
N MET A 52 0.47 16.17 -10.66
CA MET A 52 1.77 16.69 -10.16
C MET A 52 1.64 18.19 -9.89
N PRO A 53 1.85 18.66 -8.64
CA PRO A 53 1.74 20.07 -8.31
C PRO A 53 2.92 20.88 -8.89
N ARG A 54 2.65 22.13 -9.22
CA ARG A 54 3.67 23.05 -9.76
C ARG A 54 4.79 23.39 -8.77
N GLU A 55 4.51 23.21 -7.50
CA GLU A 55 5.43 23.43 -6.38
C GLU A 55 6.57 22.43 -6.36
N ILE A 56 6.36 21.20 -6.87
CA ILE A 56 7.41 20.18 -7.00
C ILE A 56 8.23 20.49 -8.25
N ARG A 57 9.52 20.79 -8.04
CA ARG A 57 10.45 21.13 -9.12
C ARG A 57 11.20 19.93 -9.66
N GLY A 58 11.41 18.91 -8.83
CA GLY A 58 12.06 17.67 -9.22
C GLY A 58 12.07 16.67 -8.09
N VAL A 59 12.02 15.38 -8.44
CA VAL A 59 12.25 14.28 -7.51
C VAL A 59 13.71 13.90 -7.61
N GLU A 60 14.47 14.08 -6.51
CA GLU A 60 15.92 13.84 -6.46
C GLU A 60 16.26 12.48 -5.85
N LYS A 61 15.33 11.95 -5.01
CA LYS A 61 15.52 10.68 -4.33
C LYS A 61 14.25 9.85 -4.39
N TYR A 62 14.37 8.60 -4.76
CA TYR A 62 13.31 7.61 -4.64
C TYR A 62 13.92 6.28 -4.20
N ASN A 63 13.49 5.81 -3.05
CA ASN A 63 13.90 4.54 -2.50
C ASN A 63 12.66 3.75 -2.08
N PRO A 64 12.20 2.77 -2.88
CA PRO A 64 11.14 1.87 -2.49
C PRO A 64 11.65 0.99 -1.36
N LYS A 65 10.90 0.92 -0.26
CA LYS A 65 11.21 -0.01 0.82
C LYS A 65 10.92 -1.44 0.38
N LEU A 66 11.53 -2.39 1.07
CA LEU A 66 11.15 -3.79 0.90
C LEU A 66 9.75 -3.99 1.50
N ASN A 67 8.76 -4.04 0.64
CA ASN A 67 7.37 -4.22 1.02
C ASN A 67 6.95 -5.65 0.69
N VAL A 68 6.50 -6.37 1.70
CA VAL A 68 6.06 -7.76 1.58
C VAL A 68 4.54 -7.85 1.65
N HIS A 69 4.00 -8.88 1.02
CA HIS A 69 2.58 -9.21 1.16
C HIS A 69 2.37 -10.72 1.12
N VAL A 70 1.30 -11.13 1.79
CA VAL A 70 0.77 -12.50 1.76
C VAL A 70 -0.72 -12.43 1.49
N GLU A 71 -1.23 -13.31 0.64
CA GLU A 71 -2.63 -13.30 0.23
C GLU A 71 -3.16 -14.72 0.07
N GLY A 72 -4.29 -15.01 0.70
CA GLY A 72 -5.11 -16.16 0.39
C GLY A 72 -6.15 -15.79 -0.66
N GLN A 73 -6.23 -16.55 -1.74
CA GLN A 73 -7.25 -16.39 -2.77
C GLN A 73 -8.17 -17.61 -2.88
N ALA A 74 -9.43 -17.35 -3.17
CA ALA A 74 -10.41 -18.33 -3.57
C ALA A 74 -10.92 -17.96 -4.96
N SER A 75 -10.93 -18.89 -5.90
CA SER A 75 -11.43 -18.68 -7.25
C SER A 75 -12.51 -19.67 -7.62
N LYS A 76 -13.55 -19.18 -8.31
CA LYS A 76 -14.64 -19.99 -8.86
C LYS A 76 -14.78 -19.74 -10.35
N TRP A 77 -14.72 -20.80 -11.13
CA TRP A 77 -14.85 -20.73 -12.59
C TRP A 77 -16.29 -21.01 -12.99
N PHE A 78 -16.87 -20.15 -13.83
CA PHE A 78 -18.24 -20.25 -14.33
C PHE A 78 -18.29 -21.00 -15.65
N ASP A 79 -17.22 -20.85 -16.44
CA ASP A 79 -17.01 -21.52 -17.72
C ASP A 79 -15.50 -21.85 -17.89
N PRO A 80 -15.05 -22.45 -19.02
CA PRO A 80 -13.64 -22.78 -19.24
C PRO A 80 -12.68 -21.58 -19.18
N HIS A 81 -13.16 -20.35 -19.40
CA HIS A 81 -12.33 -19.15 -19.51
C HIS A 81 -12.56 -18.14 -18.38
N TRP A 82 -13.81 -17.92 -17.94
CA TRP A 82 -14.15 -16.87 -16.99
C TRP A 82 -14.40 -17.38 -15.59
N GLY A 83 -13.88 -16.62 -14.63
CA GLY A 83 -14.07 -16.89 -13.21
C GLY A 83 -14.04 -15.63 -12.36
N LEU A 84 -14.42 -15.81 -11.11
CA LEU A 84 -14.32 -14.81 -10.04
C LEU A 84 -13.19 -15.23 -9.11
N VAL A 85 -12.39 -14.25 -8.71
CA VAL A 85 -11.33 -14.40 -7.70
C VAL A 85 -11.60 -13.42 -6.58
N MET A 86 -11.60 -13.92 -5.36
CA MET A 86 -11.67 -13.13 -4.13
C MET A 86 -10.48 -13.48 -3.25
N GLY A 87 -9.99 -12.51 -2.48
CA GLY A 87 -8.84 -12.75 -1.62
C GLY A 87 -8.91 -12.00 -0.29
N LEU A 88 -8.02 -12.40 0.58
CA LEU A 88 -7.65 -11.66 1.78
C LEU A 88 -6.15 -11.49 1.77
N ARG A 89 -5.68 -10.24 1.74
CA ARG A 89 -4.28 -9.88 1.68
C ARG A 89 -3.87 -9.09 2.90
N MET A 90 -2.74 -9.44 3.48
CA MET A 90 -1.99 -8.62 4.41
C MET A 90 -0.77 -8.07 3.67
N GLU A 91 -0.61 -6.75 3.69
CA GLU A 91 0.47 -6.11 2.96
C GLU A 91 1.14 -4.98 3.73
N GLN A 92 2.41 -4.79 3.44
CA GLN A 92 3.17 -3.60 3.82
C GLN A 92 3.40 -2.73 2.60
N LYS A 93 3.34 -1.43 2.79
CA LYS A 93 3.65 -0.39 1.79
C LYS A 93 4.63 0.59 2.40
N GLY A 94 5.58 1.04 1.62
CA GLY A 94 6.51 2.05 2.10
C GLY A 94 7.43 2.57 1.02
N MET A 95 7.87 3.81 1.21
CA MET A 95 8.86 4.47 0.36
C MET A 95 9.56 5.58 1.14
N VAL A 96 10.73 5.96 0.66
CA VAL A 96 11.38 7.23 0.99
C VAL A 96 11.52 8.03 -0.30
N THR A 97 11.04 9.26 -0.29
CA THR A 97 11.09 10.16 -1.45
C THR A 97 11.69 11.49 -1.04
N GLY A 98 12.65 11.97 -1.83
CA GLY A 98 13.22 13.30 -1.68
C GLY A 98 12.93 14.15 -2.91
N ALA A 99 12.48 15.38 -2.70
CA ALA A 99 12.12 16.30 -3.77
C ALA A 99 12.54 17.73 -3.45
N ARG A 100 12.84 18.49 -4.49
CA ARG A 100 12.92 19.96 -4.39
C ARG A 100 11.59 20.59 -4.67
N VAL A 101 11.19 21.46 -3.74
CA VAL A 101 9.91 22.16 -3.83
C VAL A 101 10.13 23.67 -3.76
N LYS A 102 9.17 24.42 -4.29
CA LYS A 102 9.15 25.88 -4.21
C LYS A 102 7.77 26.37 -3.78
N ASN A 103 7.73 27.13 -2.69
CA ASN A 103 6.49 27.70 -2.13
C ASN A 103 5.44 26.62 -1.79
N TYR A 104 5.91 25.49 -1.27
CA TYR A 104 5.06 24.34 -0.92
C TYR A 104 4.45 24.54 0.47
N HIS A 105 3.12 24.54 0.56
CA HIS A 105 2.43 24.73 1.84
C HIS A 105 2.56 23.44 2.68
N THR A 106 3.03 23.61 3.92
CA THR A 106 3.23 22.51 4.88
C THR A 106 3.30 23.06 6.30
N SER A 107 3.24 22.15 7.28
CA SER A 107 3.53 22.45 8.68
C SER A 107 4.85 21.80 9.09
N LEU A 108 5.63 22.50 9.88
CA LEU A 108 6.91 22.05 10.41
C LEU A 108 6.89 22.11 11.94
N LEU A 109 7.59 21.18 12.57
CA LEU A 109 7.86 21.19 13.99
C LEU A 109 9.12 22.03 14.24
N LEU A 110 8.96 23.20 14.87
CA LEU A 110 10.04 24.14 15.17
C LEU A 110 10.28 24.19 16.68
N GLY A 111 11.55 24.27 17.08
CA GLY A 111 11.95 24.40 18.49
C GLY A 111 11.46 23.25 19.37
N GLU A 112 10.75 23.56 20.46
CA GLU A 112 10.24 22.60 21.45
C GLU A 112 9.00 21.82 20.99
N GLY A 113 8.82 21.62 19.68
CA GLY A 113 7.71 20.85 19.11
C GLY A 113 6.47 21.67 18.76
N ALA A 114 6.61 22.99 18.67
CA ALA A 114 5.53 23.85 18.17
C ALA A 114 5.32 23.59 16.67
N GLU A 115 4.10 23.24 16.29
CA GLU A 115 3.71 23.09 14.88
C GLU A 115 3.42 24.48 14.30
N VAL A 116 4.15 24.83 13.23
CA VAL A 116 4.01 26.11 12.53
C VAL A 116 3.69 25.83 11.06
N SER A 117 2.55 26.35 10.61
CA SER A 117 2.15 26.30 9.20
C SER A 117 2.79 27.39 8.38
N GLY A 118 3.14 27.10 7.14
CA GLY A 118 3.74 28.09 6.24
C GLY A 118 4.13 27.50 4.89
N ASN A 119 5.03 28.21 4.20
CA ASN A 119 5.45 27.85 2.86
C ASN A 119 6.94 27.51 2.82
N TRP A 120 7.25 26.28 2.41
CA TRP A 120 8.61 25.79 2.27
C TRP A 120 9.13 25.95 0.84
N THR A 121 10.39 26.33 0.74
CA THR A 121 11.17 26.31 -0.51
C THR A 121 12.52 25.70 -0.19
N GLY A 122 12.85 24.56 -0.80
CA GLY A 122 14.08 23.81 -0.54
C GLY A 122 13.90 22.32 -0.76
N TYR A 123 14.73 21.51 -0.12
CA TYR A 123 14.64 20.05 -0.16
C TYR A 123 13.69 19.53 0.90
N VAL A 124 12.87 18.55 0.53
CA VAL A 124 11.95 17.82 1.42
C VAL A 124 12.14 16.34 1.24
N GLU A 125 12.32 15.61 2.32
CA GLU A 125 12.32 14.16 2.34
C GLU A 125 11.11 13.63 3.11
N SER A 126 10.39 12.70 2.51
CA SER A 126 9.20 12.06 3.08
C SER A 126 9.45 10.57 3.21
N ASN A 127 9.11 10.02 4.35
CA ASN A 127 9.18 8.61 4.67
C ASN A 127 7.77 8.10 4.99
N TYR A 128 7.23 7.30 4.09
CA TYR A 128 5.93 6.65 4.22
C TYR A 128 6.11 5.17 4.57
N ALA A 129 5.30 4.69 5.50
CA ALA A 129 5.13 3.27 5.78
C ALA A 129 3.68 3.00 6.20
N ALA A 130 3.14 1.86 5.82
CA ALA A 130 1.79 1.44 6.19
C ALA A 130 1.66 -0.08 6.18
N SER A 131 0.78 -0.59 7.04
CA SER A 131 0.36 -1.98 7.08
C SER A 131 -1.16 -2.05 6.94
N SER A 132 -1.64 -2.87 6.02
CA SER A 132 -3.06 -2.93 5.66
C SER A 132 -3.55 -4.36 5.49
N ILE A 133 -4.84 -4.56 5.78
CA ILE A 133 -5.60 -5.73 5.36
C ILE A 133 -6.45 -5.31 4.17
N VAL A 134 -6.42 -6.11 3.10
CA VAL A 134 -7.06 -5.79 1.82
C VAL A 134 -7.91 -6.96 1.35
N LEU A 135 -9.09 -6.65 0.83
CA LEU A 135 -10.04 -7.55 0.21
C LEU A 135 -10.10 -7.28 -1.30
N PRO A 136 -9.32 -7.98 -2.12
CA PRO A 136 -9.42 -7.91 -3.57
C PRO A 136 -10.57 -8.76 -4.09
N ILE A 137 -11.26 -8.26 -5.13
CA ILE A 137 -12.28 -8.98 -5.90
C ILE A 137 -11.99 -8.71 -7.37
N SER A 138 -11.79 -9.76 -8.16
CA SER A 138 -11.38 -9.65 -9.57
C SER A 138 -12.11 -10.64 -10.46
N ALA A 139 -12.45 -10.22 -11.66
CA ALA A 139 -12.73 -11.13 -12.75
C ALA A 139 -11.40 -11.75 -13.22
N ALA A 140 -11.43 -13.03 -13.50
CA ALA A 140 -10.29 -13.77 -14.03
C ALA A 140 -10.61 -14.37 -15.39
N TYR A 141 -9.63 -14.34 -16.28
CA TYR A 141 -9.72 -14.93 -17.60
C TYR A 141 -8.57 -15.90 -17.84
N LYS A 142 -8.87 -17.17 -18.13
CA LYS A 142 -7.86 -18.16 -18.54
C LYS A 142 -7.51 -17.94 -20.00
N VAL A 143 -6.25 -17.56 -20.23
CA VAL A 143 -5.71 -17.41 -21.59
C VAL A 143 -5.39 -18.80 -22.17
N ASN A 144 -4.86 -19.69 -21.33
CA ASN A 144 -4.54 -21.08 -21.64
C ASN A 144 -4.43 -21.89 -20.34
N ASP A 145 -4.01 -23.14 -20.40
CA ASP A 145 -3.87 -24.03 -19.24
C ASP A 145 -2.81 -23.57 -18.22
N HIS A 146 -1.92 -22.67 -18.62
CA HIS A 146 -0.82 -22.20 -17.78
C HIS A 146 -1.01 -20.74 -17.32
N GLY A 147 -1.71 -19.91 -18.10
CA GLY A 147 -1.82 -18.48 -17.89
C GLY A 147 -3.24 -18.01 -17.58
N LYS A 148 -3.38 -17.17 -16.55
CA LYS A 148 -4.61 -16.44 -16.27
C LYS A 148 -4.32 -14.95 -16.10
N LEU A 149 -5.21 -14.12 -16.60
CA LEU A 149 -5.27 -12.68 -16.35
C LEU A 149 -6.35 -12.41 -15.32
N GLN A 150 -6.20 -11.33 -14.57
CA GLN A 150 -7.21 -10.89 -13.61
C GLN A 150 -7.25 -9.37 -13.56
N ALA A 151 -8.45 -8.83 -13.44
CA ALA A 151 -8.70 -7.40 -13.28
C ALA A 151 -9.87 -7.20 -12.31
N GLY A 152 -9.75 -6.23 -11.42
CA GLY A 152 -10.77 -6.00 -10.41
C GLY A 152 -10.51 -4.82 -9.52
N LEU A 153 -11.27 -4.78 -8.44
CA LEU A 153 -11.24 -3.75 -7.43
C LEU A 153 -10.74 -4.32 -6.11
N TYR A 154 -10.29 -3.44 -5.25
CA TYR A 154 -9.98 -3.82 -3.88
C TYR A 154 -10.44 -2.74 -2.90
N ALA A 155 -10.76 -3.17 -1.68
CA ALA A 155 -10.96 -2.33 -0.52
C ALA A 155 -9.98 -2.76 0.57
N GLY A 156 -9.42 -1.80 1.30
CA GLY A 156 -8.42 -2.06 2.33
C GLY A 156 -8.65 -1.24 3.59
N TYR A 157 -8.19 -1.79 4.70
CA TYR A 157 -8.14 -1.13 5.99
C TYR A 157 -6.70 -1.05 6.47
N ARG A 158 -6.20 0.17 6.66
CA ARG A 158 -4.89 0.47 7.23
C ARG A 158 -4.99 0.43 8.75
N PHE A 159 -4.32 -0.52 9.38
CA PHE A 159 -4.31 -0.67 10.83
C PHE A 159 -3.06 -0.04 11.47
N ASP A 160 -2.03 0.21 10.68
CA ASP A 160 -0.80 0.89 11.09
C ASP A 160 -0.27 1.75 9.94
N GLY A 161 0.32 2.91 10.26
CA GLY A 161 0.90 3.77 9.27
C GLY A 161 1.69 4.94 9.86
N SER A 162 2.71 5.36 9.12
CA SER A 162 3.51 6.54 9.45
C SER A 162 3.79 7.36 8.19
N PHE A 163 3.75 8.67 8.34
CA PHE A 163 4.17 9.63 7.34
C PHE A 163 4.98 10.72 8.01
N THR A 164 6.27 10.55 8.01
CA THR A 164 7.24 11.45 8.64
C THR A 164 8.23 11.97 7.64
N GLY A 165 8.93 13.03 7.97
CA GLY A 165 10.00 13.51 7.13
C GLY A 165 10.72 14.70 7.71
N HIS A 166 11.58 15.28 6.89
CA HIS A 166 12.33 16.46 7.23
C HIS A 166 12.54 17.38 6.02
N VAL A 167 12.79 18.62 6.31
CA VAL A 167 13.14 19.67 5.33
C VAL A 167 14.53 20.20 5.63
N THR A 168 15.30 20.52 4.60
CA THR A 168 16.65 21.08 4.72
C THR A 168 17.02 21.85 3.45
N ASP A 169 18.14 22.53 3.46
CA ASP A 169 18.67 23.28 2.31
C ASP A 169 17.62 24.19 1.67
N GLY A 170 17.10 25.12 2.46
CA GLY A 170 16.02 26.00 2.01
C GLY A 170 15.60 27.05 3.00
N HIS A 171 14.39 27.56 2.84
CA HIS A 171 13.79 28.52 3.75
C HIS A 171 12.30 28.29 3.94
N PHE A 172 11.82 28.59 5.13
CA PHE A 172 10.43 28.54 5.52
C PHE A 172 9.87 29.96 5.70
N ARG A 173 8.68 30.22 5.16
CA ARG A 173 7.94 31.45 5.40
C ARG A 173 6.73 31.17 6.24
N MET A 174 6.70 31.78 7.46
CA MET A 174 5.63 31.51 8.42
C MET A 174 4.30 32.15 7.99
N GLY A 175 3.24 31.34 8.05
CA GLY A 175 1.85 31.74 7.81
C GLY A 175 1.52 32.02 6.35
N SER A 176 2.31 32.78 5.62
CA SER A 176 2.01 33.18 4.24
C SER A 176 3.28 33.20 3.36
N PRO A 177 3.14 33.24 2.02
CA PRO A 177 4.28 33.36 1.11
C PRO A 177 5.16 34.58 1.26
N VAL A 178 4.64 35.63 1.94
CA VAL A 178 5.35 36.88 2.25
C VAL A 178 5.66 37.05 3.75
N GLY A 179 5.37 36.01 4.56
CA GLY A 179 5.62 36.00 6.00
C GLY A 179 7.10 35.99 6.37
N GLU A 180 7.37 36.02 7.67
CA GLU A 180 8.72 35.97 8.23
C GLU A 180 9.49 34.75 7.66
N ARG A 181 10.73 35.02 7.24
CA ARG A 181 11.59 34.01 6.62
C ARG A 181 12.56 33.45 7.64
N VAL A 182 12.56 32.12 7.76
CA VAL A 182 13.52 31.35 8.54
C VAL A 182 14.36 30.53 7.58
N ASP A 183 15.67 30.71 7.59
CA ASP A 183 16.60 29.97 6.70
C ASP A 183 17.10 28.69 7.37
N PHE A 184 17.14 27.63 6.58
CA PHE A 184 17.64 26.31 6.94
C PHE A 184 18.79 25.95 5.99
N PRO A 185 20.04 26.17 6.40
CA PRO A 185 21.19 25.68 5.65
C PRO A 185 21.24 24.14 5.66
N ALA A 186 22.07 23.55 4.84
CA ALA A 186 22.12 22.09 4.63
C ALA A 186 22.45 21.26 5.89
N ASP A 187 23.05 21.88 6.92
CA ASP A 187 23.37 21.30 8.21
C ASP A 187 22.23 21.39 9.25
N LYS A 188 21.17 22.17 8.93
CA LYS A 188 19.97 22.30 9.77
C LYS A 188 18.78 21.67 9.10
N GLN A 189 17.96 21.00 9.91
CA GLN A 189 16.73 20.40 9.45
C GLN A 189 15.58 20.69 10.41
N ALA A 190 14.36 20.76 9.87
CA ALA A 190 13.14 20.71 10.64
C ALA A 190 12.35 19.45 10.23
N THR A 191 11.69 18.84 11.20
CA THR A 191 10.93 17.60 10.98
C THR A 191 9.44 17.89 10.88
N TYR A 192 8.71 16.93 10.32
CA TYR A 192 7.25 16.91 10.35
C TYR A 192 6.75 15.48 10.56
N ASP A 193 5.56 15.35 11.15
CA ASP A 193 4.90 14.08 11.39
C ASP A 193 3.39 14.23 11.13
N PHE A 194 2.92 13.58 10.07
CA PHE A 194 1.50 13.52 9.70
C PHE A 194 0.93 12.09 9.83
N SER A 195 1.55 11.25 10.66
CA SER A 195 1.15 9.86 10.84
C SER A 195 -0.29 9.73 11.34
N GLY A 196 -0.71 10.63 12.23
CA GLY A 196 -2.06 10.68 12.79
C GLY A 196 -3.15 11.03 11.78
N GLU A 197 -2.77 11.68 10.69
CA GLU A 197 -3.68 12.18 9.65
C GLU A 197 -3.94 11.18 8.50
N LEU A 198 -3.32 10.01 8.55
CA LEU A 198 -3.47 9.00 7.51
C LEU A 198 -4.89 8.41 7.47
N SER A 199 -5.49 8.36 6.29
CA SER A 199 -6.76 7.70 6.05
C SER A 199 -6.68 6.21 6.41
N ARG A 200 -7.65 5.69 7.13
CA ARG A 200 -7.71 4.27 7.51
C ARG A 200 -8.23 3.37 6.39
N PHE A 201 -9.06 3.92 5.50
CA PHE A 201 -9.65 3.16 4.40
C PHE A 201 -9.01 3.52 3.08
N GLU A 202 -8.81 2.52 2.25
CA GLU A 202 -8.37 2.67 0.88
C GLU A 202 -9.22 1.82 -0.05
N ALA A 203 -9.39 2.31 -1.29
CA ALA A 203 -10.03 1.57 -2.37
C ALA A 203 -9.29 1.85 -3.67
N GLY A 204 -9.27 0.87 -4.56
CA GLY A 204 -8.55 1.01 -5.80
C GLY A 204 -8.87 -0.11 -6.78
N MET A 205 -8.10 -0.12 -7.86
CA MET A 205 -8.15 -1.16 -8.89
C MET A 205 -6.84 -1.94 -8.94
N GLN A 206 -6.94 -3.15 -9.45
CA GLN A 206 -5.81 -4.02 -9.71
C GLN A 206 -5.97 -4.73 -11.04
N VAL A 207 -4.86 -4.94 -11.73
CA VAL A 207 -4.77 -5.71 -12.96
C VAL A 207 -3.48 -6.51 -12.93
N GLY A 208 -3.54 -7.76 -13.32
CA GLY A 208 -2.36 -8.61 -13.29
C GLY A 208 -2.59 -9.94 -13.98
N GLY A 209 -1.63 -10.82 -13.81
CA GLY A 209 -1.71 -12.16 -14.33
C GLY A 209 -0.82 -13.11 -13.56
N SER A 210 -1.05 -14.37 -13.74
CA SER A 210 -0.21 -15.43 -13.20
C SER A 210 0.04 -16.49 -14.25
N TRP A 211 1.21 -17.10 -14.13
CA TRP A 211 1.69 -18.15 -15.01
C TRP A 211 2.09 -19.36 -14.19
N ARG A 212 1.58 -20.54 -14.53
CA ARG A 212 1.95 -21.81 -13.90
C ARG A 212 3.34 -22.22 -14.36
N ALA A 213 4.32 -22.05 -13.48
CA ALA A 213 5.70 -22.41 -13.74
C ALA A 213 5.96 -23.90 -13.56
N TYR A 214 5.33 -24.52 -12.54
CA TYR A 214 5.50 -25.93 -12.25
C TYR A 214 4.31 -26.46 -11.42
N ARG A 215 3.68 -27.56 -11.84
CA ARG A 215 2.58 -28.25 -11.12
C ARG A 215 1.66 -27.30 -10.34
N HIS A 216 1.93 -27.11 -9.06
CA HIS A 216 1.16 -26.26 -8.13
C HIS A 216 1.73 -24.83 -7.96
N PHE A 217 2.91 -24.56 -8.52
CA PHE A 217 3.59 -23.28 -8.39
C PHE A 217 3.33 -22.36 -9.57
N LEU A 218 2.91 -21.13 -9.24
CA LEU A 218 2.71 -20.08 -10.22
C LEU A 218 3.61 -18.88 -9.85
N VAL A 219 3.99 -18.13 -10.86
CA VAL A 219 4.57 -16.79 -10.74
C VAL A 219 3.48 -15.79 -11.10
N TYR A 220 3.39 -14.68 -10.41
CA TYR A 220 2.42 -13.63 -10.73
C TYR A 220 3.03 -12.24 -10.73
N GLY A 221 2.39 -11.35 -11.48
CA GLY A 221 2.65 -9.92 -11.51
C GLY A 221 1.33 -9.16 -11.52
N GLU A 222 1.25 -8.07 -10.78
CA GLU A 222 0.04 -7.28 -10.59
C GLU A 222 0.39 -5.80 -10.42
N LEU A 223 -0.34 -4.93 -11.12
CA LEU A 223 -0.33 -3.48 -10.91
C LEU A 223 -1.55 -3.10 -10.09
N ARG A 224 -1.34 -2.29 -9.06
CA ARG A 224 -2.38 -1.77 -8.17
C ARG A 224 -2.32 -0.26 -8.13
N ALA A 225 -3.46 0.39 -8.28
CA ALA A 225 -3.60 1.83 -8.17
C ALA A 225 -4.80 2.18 -7.28
N SER A 226 -4.56 3.04 -6.28
CA SER A 226 -5.62 3.50 -5.39
C SER A 226 -6.38 4.68 -5.98
N PHE A 227 -7.69 4.69 -5.80
CA PHE A 227 -8.56 5.84 -6.07
C PHE A 227 -8.63 6.81 -4.90
N THR A 228 -8.30 6.31 -3.70
CA THR A 228 -8.32 7.10 -2.47
C THR A 228 -6.92 7.60 -2.15
N PRO A 229 -6.77 8.87 -1.79
CA PRO A 229 -5.48 9.40 -1.34
C PRO A 229 -5.14 8.85 0.06
N ILE A 230 -3.85 8.91 0.42
CA ILE A 230 -3.39 8.48 1.75
C ILE A 230 -3.85 9.38 2.88
N PHE A 231 -4.19 10.64 2.60
CA PHE A 231 -4.76 11.60 3.55
C PHE A 231 -6.24 11.85 3.25
N PRO A 232 -7.07 12.09 4.27
CA PRO A 232 -8.47 12.43 4.07
C PRO A 232 -8.60 13.82 3.42
N GLY A 233 -9.75 14.07 2.78
CA GLY A 233 -10.00 15.36 2.12
C GLY A 233 -10.07 16.56 3.07
N SER A 234 -10.24 16.33 4.38
CA SER A 234 -10.19 17.35 5.43
C SER A 234 -8.77 17.80 5.78
N PHE A 235 -7.76 17.03 5.42
CA PHE A 235 -6.36 17.37 5.68
C PHE A 235 -5.88 18.43 4.68
N ALA A 236 -5.76 19.68 5.14
CA ALA A 236 -5.42 20.83 4.30
C ALA A 236 -3.93 21.23 4.38
N THR A 237 -3.15 20.60 5.25
CA THR A 237 -1.73 20.94 5.47
C THR A 237 -0.87 20.69 4.22
N LEU A 238 -1.19 19.65 3.44
CA LEU A 238 -0.56 19.40 2.16
C LEU A 238 -1.52 19.72 1.02
N THR A 239 -1.09 20.58 0.13
CA THR A 239 -1.90 21.01 -1.04
C THR A 239 -2.16 19.88 -2.02
N THR A 240 -1.42 18.76 -1.90
CA THR A 240 -1.40 17.69 -2.89
C THR A 240 -1.95 16.39 -2.34
N LYS A 241 -2.83 15.78 -3.12
CA LYS A 241 -3.33 14.43 -2.84
C LYS A 241 -2.33 13.38 -3.33
N LEU A 242 -1.94 12.46 -2.46
CA LEU A 242 -0.98 11.39 -2.73
C LEU A 242 -1.73 10.06 -2.90
N TYR A 243 -1.57 9.42 -4.06
CA TYR A 243 -2.24 8.17 -4.40
C TYR A 243 -1.24 7.00 -4.45
N PRO A 244 -1.49 5.89 -3.72
CA PRO A 244 -0.67 4.69 -3.79
C PRO A 244 -0.72 4.01 -5.16
N ILE A 245 0.46 3.75 -5.74
CA ILE A 245 0.62 2.96 -6.97
C ILE A 245 1.75 1.97 -6.73
N TYR A 246 1.47 0.66 -6.88
CA TYR A 246 2.41 -0.42 -6.61
C TYR A 246 2.36 -1.49 -7.67
N VAL A 247 3.53 -1.99 -8.04
CA VAL A 247 3.72 -3.23 -8.78
C VAL A 247 4.02 -4.32 -7.77
N CYS A 248 3.27 -5.40 -7.82
CA CYS A 248 3.42 -6.56 -6.95
C CYS A 248 3.88 -7.76 -7.78
N THR A 249 4.81 -8.53 -7.27
CA THR A 249 5.26 -9.77 -7.93
C THR A 249 5.62 -10.81 -6.87
N GLY A 250 5.52 -12.07 -7.23
CA GLY A 250 5.81 -13.14 -6.29
C GLY A 250 5.43 -14.51 -6.81
N PHE A 251 5.31 -15.42 -5.87
CA PHE A 251 4.96 -16.80 -6.13
C PHE A 251 3.63 -17.15 -5.47
N SER A 252 2.93 -18.10 -6.07
CA SER A 252 1.73 -18.67 -5.47
C SER A 252 1.75 -20.18 -5.53
N TYR A 253 1.06 -20.78 -4.56
CA TYR A 253 0.83 -22.21 -4.48
C TYR A 253 -0.67 -22.47 -4.66
N HIS A 254 -1.01 -23.29 -5.61
CA HIS A 254 -2.37 -23.74 -5.92
C HIS A 254 -2.61 -25.10 -5.29
N PHE A 255 -3.66 -25.22 -4.47
CA PHE A 255 -4.05 -26.44 -3.76
C PHE A 255 -4.86 -27.41 -4.60
#